data_3f04e393904bfa89e5a109b266453e71
#
_entry.id   3f04e393904bfa89e5a109b266453e71
#
_cell.length_a   1.000
_cell.length_b   1.000
_cell.length_c   1.000
_cell.angle_alpha   90.00
_cell.angle_beta   90.00
_cell.angle_gamma   90.00
#
_symmetry.space_group_name_H-M   'P 1'
#
loop_
_entity.id
_entity.type
_entity.pdbx_description
1 polymer ?
#
loop_
_entity_poly.entity_id
_entity_poly.type
_entity_poly.pdbx_seq_one_letter_code
_entity_poly.pdbx_strand_id
1 'polypeptide(L)'
;MVSRVTDDYLDMVTAGCAAVCEPAFWAGFDRSSAQGFYDYFCQLTEHEPKRAAKFGLPHYTWLCINPKESENVKLAEEVLAIIPDFIDRPTVLGIGEIGLNKNTRNEFKILEQHIDLAARHDQLILVHTPHLEDKLKGTHLIVDAIRNETRIRPERVIIDHVEEHTVRIA
;
A
#
# COMPACT_ATOMS: atom_id res chain seq x y z
N MET A 1 11.31 -1.03 3.67
CA MET A 1 11.66 -2.42 4.03
C MET A 1 11.47 -2.61 5.51
N VAL A 2 10.76 -3.66 5.87
CA VAL A 2 10.55 -4.09 7.27
C VAL A 2 11.89 -4.45 7.91
N SER A 3 12.79 -5.08 7.16
CA SER A 3 14.11 -5.45 7.66
C SER A 3 15.24 -4.74 6.93
N ARG A 4 16.28 -4.32 7.67
CA ARG A 4 17.52 -3.78 7.10
C ARG A 4 18.51 -4.89 6.77
N VAL A 5 18.62 -5.87 7.64
CA VAL A 5 19.47 -7.05 7.48
C VAL A 5 18.63 -8.31 7.61
N THR A 6 19.17 -9.43 7.11
CA THR A 6 18.40 -10.69 7.10
C THR A 6 18.11 -11.19 8.52
N ASP A 7 18.99 -10.90 9.48
CA ASP A 7 18.82 -11.34 10.87
C ASP A 7 17.70 -10.61 11.62
N ASP A 8 17.22 -9.45 11.11
CA ASP A 8 16.02 -8.80 11.64
C ASP A 8 14.79 -9.72 11.60
N TYR A 9 14.72 -10.63 10.61
CA TYR A 9 13.65 -11.62 10.54
C TYR A 9 13.78 -12.69 11.66
N LEU A 10 15.00 -13.05 12.07
CA LEU A 10 15.21 -13.91 13.23
C LEU A 10 14.71 -13.25 14.51
N ASP A 11 14.98 -11.96 14.68
CA ASP A 11 14.51 -11.19 15.83
C ASP A 11 12.98 -11.12 15.87
N MET A 12 12.32 -10.92 14.71
CA MET A 12 10.86 -10.94 14.60
C MET A 12 10.27 -12.30 15.01
N VAL A 13 10.84 -13.40 14.52
CA VAL A 13 10.40 -14.76 14.91
C VAL A 13 10.62 -14.99 16.41
N THR A 14 11.77 -14.59 16.92
CA THR A 14 12.09 -14.72 18.36
C THR A 14 11.14 -13.91 19.23
N ALA A 15 10.69 -12.75 18.73
CA ALA A 15 9.67 -11.92 19.38
C ALA A 15 8.24 -12.47 19.23
N GLY A 16 8.04 -13.56 18.49
CA GLY A 16 6.73 -14.21 18.31
C GLY A 16 5.93 -13.76 17.10
N CYS A 17 6.55 -13.07 16.13
CA CYS A 17 5.87 -12.73 14.87
C CYS A 17 5.57 -14.00 14.07
N ALA A 18 4.31 -14.17 13.67
CA ALA A 18 3.84 -15.31 12.88
C ALA A 18 3.91 -15.07 11.36
N ALA A 19 3.88 -13.80 10.94
CA ALA A 19 3.99 -13.37 9.55
C ALA A 19 4.37 -11.88 9.48
N VAL A 20 4.86 -11.46 8.32
CA VAL A 20 5.08 -10.04 7.98
C VAL A 20 4.17 -9.67 6.82
N CYS A 21 3.47 -8.54 6.94
CA CYS A 21 2.67 -7.93 5.89
C CYS A 21 3.24 -6.52 5.60
N GLU A 22 4.13 -6.42 4.62
CA GLU A 22 4.84 -5.18 4.30
C GLU A 22 4.16 -4.45 3.14
N PRO A 23 3.59 -3.24 3.35
CA PRO A 23 3.07 -2.46 2.24
C PRO A 23 4.18 -1.77 1.44
N ALA A 24 3.92 -1.51 0.17
CA ALA A 24 4.75 -0.59 -0.60
C ALA A 24 4.65 0.82 0.03
N PHE A 25 5.79 1.39 0.41
CA PHE A 25 5.84 2.66 1.14
C PHE A 25 6.86 3.63 0.56
N TRP A 26 6.74 4.89 0.98
CA TRP A 26 7.70 5.93 0.65
C TRP A 26 9.04 5.71 1.38
N ALA A 27 10.13 5.66 0.63
CA ALA A 27 11.45 5.29 1.16
C ALA A 27 12.23 6.46 1.80
N GLY A 28 11.59 7.64 1.98
CA GLY A 28 12.25 8.86 2.46
C GLY A 28 12.69 9.79 1.33
N PHE A 29 12.53 9.38 0.09
CA PHE A 29 12.73 10.18 -1.14
C PHE A 29 11.78 9.68 -2.22
N ASP A 30 11.49 10.54 -3.20
CA ASP A 30 10.61 10.20 -4.32
C ASP A 30 11.38 9.41 -5.37
N ARG A 31 10.83 8.26 -5.78
CA ARG A 31 11.36 7.48 -6.89
C ARG A 31 11.12 8.25 -8.19
N SER A 32 12.08 8.17 -9.11
CA SER A 32 12.07 9.01 -10.32
C SER A 32 11.57 8.30 -11.58
N SER A 33 11.30 6.99 -11.52
CA SER A 33 10.93 6.22 -12.70
C SER A 33 10.05 5.00 -12.36
N ALA A 34 9.21 4.59 -13.31
CA ALA A 34 8.43 3.36 -13.21
C ALA A 34 9.33 2.11 -13.09
N GLN A 35 10.53 2.11 -13.70
CA GLN A 35 11.50 1.02 -13.54
C GLN A 35 11.95 0.87 -12.08
N GLY A 36 12.15 1.97 -11.36
CA GLY A 36 12.49 1.93 -9.93
C GLY A 36 11.39 1.31 -9.07
N PHE A 37 10.12 1.53 -9.44
CA PHE A 37 8.99 0.84 -8.80
C PHE A 37 8.91 -0.64 -9.19
N TYR A 38 9.16 -0.97 -10.45
CA TYR A 38 9.21 -2.36 -10.89
C TYR A 38 10.27 -3.16 -10.11
N ASP A 39 11.49 -2.63 -9.99
CA ASP A 39 12.57 -3.24 -9.22
C ASP A 39 12.20 -3.38 -7.73
N TYR A 40 11.53 -2.39 -7.18
CA TYR A 40 11.02 -2.43 -5.81
C TYR A 40 9.91 -3.49 -5.62
N PHE A 41 9.00 -3.63 -6.57
CA PHE A 41 7.98 -4.68 -6.54
C PHE A 41 8.59 -6.08 -6.67
N CYS A 42 9.62 -6.25 -7.49
CA CYS A 42 10.42 -7.49 -7.52
C CYS A 42 11.07 -7.77 -6.17
N GLN A 43 11.63 -6.76 -5.51
CA GLN A 43 12.18 -6.90 -4.16
C GLN A 43 11.12 -7.39 -3.16
N LEU A 44 9.97 -6.73 -3.09
CA LEU A 44 8.89 -7.06 -2.15
C LEU A 44 8.28 -8.44 -2.40
N THR A 45 8.12 -8.84 -3.66
CA THR A 45 7.39 -10.07 -4.02
C THR A 45 8.28 -11.29 -4.17
N GLU A 46 9.59 -11.13 -4.36
CA GLU A 46 10.52 -12.23 -4.63
C GLU A 46 11.67 -12.31 -3.63
N HIS A 47 12.31 -11.18 -3.34
CA HIS A 47 13.53 -11.15 -2.53
C HIS A 47 13.23 -11.24 -1.04
N GLU A 48 12.35 -10.39 -0.54
CA GLU A 48 12.00 -10.35 0.87
C GLU A 48 11.32 -11.63 1.37
N PRO A 49 10.37 -12.26 0.62
CA PRO A 49 9.83 -13.56 1.02
C PRO A 49 10.90 -14.65 1.14
N LYS A 50 11.90 -14.68 0.23
CA LYS A 50 13.01 -15.65 0.30
C LYS A 50 13.93 -15.42 1.49
N ARG A 51 14.13 -14.14 1.87
CA ARG A 51 14.93 -13.81 3.06
C ARG A 51 14.23 -14.23 4.35
N ALA A 52 12.95 -13.87 4.50
CA ALA A 52 12.13 -14.20 5.65
C ALA A 52 11.93 -15.73 5.82
N ALA A 53 11.75 -16.44 4.71
CA ALA A 53 11.58 -17.90 4.71
C ALA A 53 12.77 -18.66 5.29
N LYS A 54 13.99 -18.09 5.30
CA LYS A 54 15.16 -18.71 5.97
C LYS A 54 14.94 -18.94 7.46
N PHE A 55 14.05 -18.15 8.07
CA PHE A 55 13.70 -18.24 9.49
C PHE A 55 12.28 -18.80 9.70
N GLY A 56 11.65 -19.35 8.65
CA GLY A 56 10.30 -19.87 8.71
C GLY A 56 9.22 -18.80 8.86
N LEU A 57 9.53 -17.53 8.54
CA LEU A 57 8.61 -16.40 8.65
C LEU A 57 7.95 -16.11 7.28
N PRO A 58 6.64 -16.31 7.11
CA PRO A 58 5.92 -15.89 5.92
C PRO A 58 6.01 -14.37 5.74
N HIS A 59 6.29 -13.92 4.52
CA HIS A 59 6.31 -12.50 4.17
C HIS A 59 5.34 -12.24 3.02
N TYR A 60 4.43 -11.31 3.24
CA TYR A 60 3.44 -10.85 2.28
C TYR A 60 3.60 -9.35 2.03
N THR A 61 3.07 -8.87 0.91
CA THR A 61 3.17 -7.46 0.54
C THR A 61 1.88 -6.91 -0.05
N TRP A 62 1.79 -5.58 -0.04
CA TRP A 62 0.79 -4.78 -0.73
C TRP A 62 1.51 -3.90 -1.75
N LEU A 63 0.88 -3.64 -2.90
CA LEU A 63 1.51 -2.90 -3.99
C LEU A 63 0.76 -1.61 -4.29
N CYS A 64 1.50 -0.52 -4.42
CA CYS A 64 0.96 0.78 -4.82
C CYS A 64 2.07 1.76 -5.20
N ILE A 65 1.69 2.94 -5.71
CA ILE A 65 2.48 4.15 -5.51
C ILE A 65 1.96 4.88 -4.27
N ASN A 66 2.84 5.15 -3.31
CA ASN A 66 2.45 5.75 -2.04
C ASN A 66 1.90 7.18 -2.26
N PRO A 67 0.92 7.65 -1.45
CA PRO A 67 0.38 9.01 -1.57
C PRO A 67 1.44 10.11 -1.61
N LYS A 68 2.54 9.95 -0.89
CA LYS A 68 3.66 10.92 -0.87
C LYS A 68 4.36 11.07 -2.22
N GLU A 69 4.29 10.06 -3.10
CA GLU A 69 4.88 10.06 -4.44
C GLU A 69 3.85 10.34 -5.55
N SER A 70 2.56 10.53 -5.19
CA SER A 70 1.44 10.68 -6.15
C SER A 70 1.35 12.05 -6.83
N GLU A 71 2.13 13.04 -6.39
CA GLU A 71 2.13 14.38 -7.01
C GLU A 71 2.61 14.36 -8.46
N ASN A 72 3.50 13.44 -8.81
CA ASN A 72 3.87 13.19 -10.20
C ASN A 72 2.86 12.23 -10.84
N VAL A 73 1.73 12.78 -11.29
CA VAL A 73 0.62 12.01 -11.87
C VAL A 73 1.05 11.14 -13.04
N LYS A 74 1.95 11.62 -13.91
CA LYS A 74 2.44 10.84 -15.05
C LYS A 74 3.18 9.58 -14.59
N LEU A 75 4.10 9.73 -13.65
CA LEU A 75 4.82 8.60 -13.07
C LEU A 75 3.85 7.66 -12.34
N ALA A 76 2.88 8.21 -11.61
CA ALA A 76 1.90 7.41 -10.89
C ALA A 76 1.05 6.54 -11.85
N GLU A 77 0.63 7.09 -13.00
CA GLU A 77 -0.09 6.35 -14.03
C GLU A 77 0.78 5.25 -14.68
N GLU A 78 2.08 5.51 -14.89
CA GLU A 78 3.04 4.50 -15.35
C GLU A 78 3.21 3.36 -14.32
N VAL A 79 3.26 3.68 -13.02
CA VAL A 79 3.35 2.67 -11.95
C VAL A 79 2.07 1.85 -11.83
N LEU A 80 0.91 2.49 -11.89
CA LEU A 80 -0.38 1.80 -11.89
C LEU A 80 -0.50 0.77 -13.02
N ALA A 81 0.09 1.08 -14.18
CA ALA A 81 0.08 0.18 -15.34
C ALA A 81 0.91 -1.09 -15.14
N ILE A 82 1.92 -1.09 -14.25
CA ILE A 82 2.76 -2.27 -14.00
C ILE A 82 2.28 -3.14 -12.82
N ILE A 83 1.43 -2.62 -11.94
CA ILE A 83 0.92 -3.40 -10.78
C ILE A 83 0.25 -4.72 -11.22
N PRO A 84 -0.55 -4.78 -12.30
CA PRO A 84 -1.16 -6.03 -12.77
C PRO A 84 -0.18 -7.18 -13.05
N ASP A 85 1.08 -6.88 -13.40
CA ASP A 85 2.11 -7.91 -13.64
C ASP A 85 2.54 -8.65 -12.36
N PHE A 86 2.17 -8.11 -11.20
CA PHE A 86 2.55 -8.61 -9.88
C PHE A 86 1.38 -9.11 -9.04
N ILE A 87 0.17 -8.66 -9.34
CA ILE A 87 -1.00 -8.76 -8.44
C ILE A 87 -1.42 -10.20 -8.13
N ASP A 88 -1.16 -11.14 -9.04
CA ASP A 88 -1.51 -12.56 -8.89
C ASP A 88 -0.40 -13.39 -8.21
N ARG A 89 0.68 -12.75 -7.76
CA ARG A 89 1.76 -13.46 -7.05
C ARG A 89 1.28 -13.92 -5.68
N PRO A 90 1.64 -15.13 -5.22
CA PRO A 90 1.11 -15.70 -3.97
C PRO A 90 1.50 -14.92 -2.71
N THR A 91 2.48 -14.03 -2.79
CA THR A 91 2.91 -13.17 -1.69
C THR A 91 2.23 -11.81 -1.68
N VAL A 92 1.43 -11.48 -2.72
CA VAL A 92 0.71 -10.20 -2.81
C VAL A 92 -0.66 -10.35 -2.17
N LEU A 93 -0.96 -9.48 -1.19
CA LEU A 93 -2.24 -9.44 -0.49
C LEU A 93 -3.26 -8.55 -1.21
N GLY A 94 -2.81 -7.53 -1.92
CA GLY A 94 -3.68 -6.59 -2.60
C GLY A 94 -3.00 -5.26 -2.92
N ILE A 95 -3.82 -4.22 -3.07
CA ILE A 95 -3.40 -2.85 -3.40
C ILE A 95 -3.25 -2.02 -2.12
N GLY A 96 -2.09 -1.45 -1.91
CA GLY A 96 -1.81 -0.62 -0.73
C GLY A 96 -0.31 -0.39 -0.49
N GLU A 97 0.01 0.57 0.26
CA GLU A 97 -0.77 1.52 1.06
C GLU A 97 -1.22 2.72 0.20
N ILE A 98 -2.50 2.80 -0.17
CA ILE A 98 -3.07 3.90 -0.96
C ILE A 98 -3.73 4.93 -0.05
N GLY A 99 -4.00 6.13 -0.53
CA GLY A 99 -4.71 7.12 0.28
C GLY A 99 -4.30 8.56 0.00
N LEU A 100 -4.33 9.38 1.05
CA LEU A 100 -3.99 10.80 1.00
C LEU A 100 -2.94 11.14 2.06
N ASN A 101 -2.03 12.07 1.73
CA ASN A 101 -1.02 12.60 2.64
C ASN A 101 -1.23 14.09 2.91
N LYS A 102 -1.45 14.90 1.87
CA LYS A 102 -1.67 16.36 1.92
C LYS A 102 -3.06 16.79 1.44
N ASN A 103 -3.93 15.85 1.12
CA ASN A 103 -5.26 16.07 0.56
C ASN A 103 -5.25 16.87 -0.75
N THR A 104 -4.25 16.68 -1.60
CA THR A 104 -4.17 17.36 -2.88
C THR A 104 -5.07 16.71 -3.93
N ARG A 105 -5.35 17.45 -5.02
CA ARG A 105 -6.12 16.92 -6.14
C ARG A 105 -5.40 15.77 -6.86
N ASN A 106 -4.05 15.85 -6.93
CA ASN A 106 -3.25 14.81 -7.57
C ASN A 106 -3.30 13.52 -6.77
N GLU A 107 -3.09 13.60 -5.44
CA GLU A 107 -3.24 12.43 -4.55
C GLU A 107 -4.63 11.81 -4.67
N PHE A 108 -5.69 12.63 -4.69
CA PHE A 108 -7.06 12.15 -4.81
C PHE A 108 -7.31 11.45 -6.15
N LYS A 109 -6.84 12.02 -7.27
CA LYS A 109 -6.91 11.40 -8.59
C LYS A 109 -6.25 10.01 -8.61
N ILE A 110 -5.06 9.91 -8.03
CA ILE A 110 -4.31 8.65 -7.99
C ILE A 110 -4.96 7.64 -7.03
N LEU A 111 -5.55 8.10 -5.93
CA LEU A 111 -6.37 7.26 -5.04
C LEU A 111 -7.55 6.63 -5.81
N GLU A 112 -8.32 7.42 -6.56
CA GLU A 112 -9.44 6.90 -7.36
C GLU A 112 -8.98 5.86 -8.39
N GLN A 113 -7.83 6.07 -9.03
CA GLN A 113 -7.26 5.11 -9.98
C GLN A 113 -6.81 3.80 -9.32
N HIS A 114 -6.26 3.85 -8.10
CA HIS A 114 -5.95 2.64 -7.32
C HIS A 114 -7.22 1.89 -6.90
N ILE A 115 -8.25 2.61 -6.48
CA ILE A 115 -9.55 2.02 -6.10
C ILE A 115 -10.17 1.30 -7.32
N ASP A 116 -10.16 1.93 -8.50
CA ASP A 116 -10.63 1.29 -9.75
C ASP A 116 -9.78 0.06 -10.10
N LEU A 117 -8.45 0.13 -9.96
CA LEU A 117 -7.56 -1.00 -10.19
C LEU A 117 -7.90 -2.17 -9.25
N ALA A 118 -8.06 -1.90 -7.96
CA ALA A 118 -8.43 -2.92 -6.98
C ALA A 118 -9.80 -3.54 -7.28
N ALA A 119 -10.77 -2.72 -7.68
CA ALA A 119 -12.11 -3.19 -8.06
C ALA A 119 -12.10 -4.09 -9.30
N ARG A 120 -11.30 -3.73 -10.33
CA ARG A 120 -11.18 -4.54 -11.56
C ARG A 120 -10.55 -5.92 -11.31
N HIS A 121 -9.67 -6.03 -10.34
CA HIS A 121 -8.92 -7.25 -10.04
C HIS A 121 -9.41 -7.97 -8.75
N ASP A 122 -10.54 -7.54 -8.16
CA ASP A 122 -11.08 -8.07 -6.89
C ASP A 122 -10.03 -8.15 -5.77
N GLN A 123 -9.23 -7.10 -5.59
CA GLN A 123 -8.14 -7.08 -4.63
C GLN A 123 -8.56 -6.51 -3.27
N LEU A 124 -7.86 -6.92 -2.21
CA LEU A 124 -7.91 -6.24 -0.92
C LEU A 124 -7.31 -4.84 -1.06
N ILE A 125 -7.77 -3.92 -0.23
CA ILE A 125 -7.27 -2.54 -0.18
C ILE A 125 -6.73 -2.23 1.21
N LEU A 126 -5.51 -1.71 1.28
CA LEU A 126 -4.94 -1.12 2.49
C LEU A 126 -4.82 0.40 2.29
N VAL A 127 -5.43 1.15 3.19
CA VAL A 127 -5.59 2.61 3.07
C VAL A 127 -4.78 3.35 4.11
N HIS A 128 -4.05 4.37 3.65
CA HIS A 128 -3.34 5.35 4.47
C HIS A 128 -4.18 6.62 4.66
N THR A 129 -4.46 6.99 5.91
CA THR A 129 -5.08 8.28 6.23
C THR A 129 -4.02 9.36 6.52
N PRO A 130 -4.28 10.65 6.23
CA PRO A 130 -3.31 11.72 6.41
C PRO A 130 -2.77 11.82 7.85
N HIS A 131 -1.49 12.17 7.98
CA HIS A 131 -0.87 12.39 9.28
C HIS A 131 -0.80 13.86 9.69
N LEU A 132 -0.46 14.74 8.77
CA LEU A 132 -0.07 16.13 9.06
C LEU A 132 -1.12 17.15 8.64
N GLU A 133 -1.78 16.92 7.52
CA GLU A 133 -2.84 17.80 7.03
C GLU A 133 -4.19 17.41 7.64
N ASP A 134 -5.24 18.20 7.40
CA ASP A 134 -6.58 17.96 7.93
C ASP A 134 -7.00 16.48 7.79
N LYS A 135 -6.68 15.71 8.82
CA LYS A 135 -6.87 14.25 8.87
C LYS A 135 -8.34 13.88 8.78
N LEU A 136 -9.19 14.65 9.47
CA LEU A 136 -10.62 14.42 9.48
C LEU A 136 -11.20 14.55 8.07
N LYS A 137 -10.87 15.64 7.39
CA LYS A 137 -11.27 15.87 5.99
C LYS A 137 -10.73 14.81 5.05
N GLY A 138 -9.44 14.46 5.18
CA GLY A 138 -8.82 13.45 4.34
C GLY A 138 -9.44 12.07 4.55
N THR A 139 -9.76 11.69 5.79
CA THR A 139 -10.46 10.44 6.08
C THR A 139 -11.85 10.41 5.45
N HIS A 140 -12.62 11.51 5.53
CA HIS A 140 -13.92 11.61 4.84
C HIS A 140 -13.77 11.45 3.32
N LEU A 141 -12.82 12.15 2.70
CA LEU A 141 -12.59 12.06 1.26
C LEU A 141 -12.27 10.62 0.81
N ILE A 142 -11.44 9.91 1.58
CA ILE A 142 -11.07 8.52 1.31
C ILE A 142 -12.30 7.60 1.43
N VAL A 143 -13.03 7.71 2.54
CA VAL A 143 -14.20 6.86 2.79
C VAL A 143 -15.28 7.10 1.74
N ASP A 144 -15.52 8.35 1.37
CA ASP A 144 -16.48 8.70 0.32
C ASP A 144 -16.05 8.14 -1.05
N ALA A 145 -14.76 8.23 -1.41
CA ALA A 145 -14.24 7.65 -2.64
C ALA A 145 -14.45 6.12 -2.69
N ILE A 146 -14.18 5.41 -1.59
CA ILE A 146 -14.38 3.97 -1.50
C ILE A 146 -15.87 3.61 -1.57
N ARG A 147 -16.74 4.32 -0.86
CA ARG A 147 -18.20 4.09 -0.87
C ARG A 147 -18.83 4.35 -2.23
N ASN A 148 -18.28 5.27 -3.00
CA ASN A 148 -18.76 5.57 -4.36
C ASN A 148 -18.36 4.46 -5.37
N GLU A 149 -17.39 3.61 -5.05
CA GLU A 149 -17.00 2.49 -5.89
C GLU A 149 -17.80 1.23 -5.49
N THR A 150 -18.95 1.04 -6.10
CA THR A 150 -19.92 -0.01 -5.73
C THR A 150 -19.45 -1.45 -5.97
N ARG A 151 -18.35 -1.64 -6.69
CA ARG A 151 -17.74 -2.96 -6.92
C ARG A 151 -16.88 -3.42 -5.73
N ILE A 152 -16.51 -2.48 -4.82
CA ILE A 152 -15.71 -2.81 -3.63
C ILE A 152 -16.64 -3.13 -2.47
N ARG A 153 -16.38 -4.26 -1.83
CA ARG A 153 -17.08 -4.67 -0.61
C ARG A 153 -16.34 -4.15 0.61
N PRO A 154 -17.03 -3.59 1.63
CA PRO A 154 -16.40 -3.00 2.82
C PRO A 154 -15.42 -3.95 3.53
N GLU A 155 -15.73 -5.24 3.60
CA GLU A 155 -14.87 -6.26 4.23
C GLU A 155 -13.55 -6.50 3.47
N ARG A 156 -13.38 -5.90 2.30
CA ARG A 156 -12.14 -5.95 1.51
C ARG A 156 -11.25 -4.75 1.75
N VAL A 157 -11.60 -3.85 2.66
CA VAL A 157 -10.89 -2.60 2.92
C VAL A 157 -10.37 -2.58 4.36
N ILE A 158 -9.08 -2.29 4.49
CA ILE A 158 -8.41 -2.04 5.77
C ILE A 158 -7.98 -0.58 5.79
N ILE A 159 -8.42 0.18 6.79
CA ILE A 159 -8.04 1.59 6.95
C ILE A 159 -7.03 1.69 8.09
N ASP A 160 -5.82 2.14 7.76
CA ASP A 160 -4.73 2.33 8.71
C ASP A 160 -4.64 3.76 9.22
N HIS A 161 -3.86 3.95 10.30
CA HIS A 161 -3.62 5.24 10.95
C HIS A 161 -4.88 5.93 11.48
N VAL A 162 -5.95 5.19 11.76
CA VAL A 162 -7.14 5.74 12.41
C VAL A 162 -6.85 6.12 13.86
N GLU A 163 -7.50 7.16 14.31
CA GLU A 163 -7.41 7.70 15.66
C GLU A 163 -8.81 7.80 16.31
N GLU A 164 -8.87 8.12 17.59
CA GLU A 164 -10.13 8.19 18.35
C GLU A 164 -11.22 9.07 17.72
N HIS A 165 -10.82 10.12 16.99
CA HIS A 165 -11.76 11.03 16.31
C HIS A 165 -12.04 10.66 14.85
N THR A 166 -11.30 9.74 14.24
CA THR A 166 -11.52 9.27 12.87
C THR A 166 -12.06 7.85 12.79
N VAL A 167 -11.91 7.02 13.82
CA VAL A 167 -12.36 5.61 13.82
C VAL A 167 -13.87 5.45 13.59
N ARG A 168 -14.69 6.47 13.92
CA ARG A 168 -16.14 6.42 13.69
C ARG A 168 -16.53 6.71 12.25
N ILE A 169 -15.61 7.24 11.44
CA ILE A 169 -15.81 7.56 10.02
C ILE A 169 -15.35 6.38 9.17
N ALA A 170 -14.22 5.78 9.56
CA ALA A 170 -13.65 4.58 8.96
C ALA A 170 -14.47 3.34 9.31
#